data_fde21aac854e0c61ace3d3ea65921dc5
#
_entry.id   fde21aac854e0c61ace3d3ea65921dc5
#
_cell.length_a   1.000
_cell.length_b   1.000
_cell.length_c   1.000
_cell.angle_alpha   90.00
_cell.angle_beta   90.00
_cell.angle_gamma   90.00
#
_symmetry.space_group_name_H-M   'P 1'
#
loop_
_entity.id
_entity.type
_entity.pdbx_description
1 polymer ?
#
loop_
_entity_poly.entity_id
_entity_poly.type
_entity_poly.pdbx_seq_one_letter_code
_entity_poly.pdbx_strand_id
1 'polypeptide(L)'
;LWNKDVVTAYIRPQRYTKEFVDSQDCFSLSFFDGYKKELSLLGTVSGRDQNKIEDVDFHITYLDNVPTFQEAKLVFIVEKLYADTIKPECFIDHTIDEQCYPQKDYHIMYIAKIKSVYVQE
;
A
#
# COMPACT_ATOMS: atom_id res chain seq x y z
N LEU A 1 16.44 -7.38 -3.69
CA LEU A 1 16.89 -8.03 -2.47
C LEU A 1 16.74 -9.54 -2.56
N TRP A 2 17.64 -10.25 -1.90
CA TRP A 2 17.55 -11.71 -1.74
C TRP A 2 17.46 -12.47 -3.06
N ASN A 3 18.07 -11.89 -4.09
CA ASN A 3 18.04 -12.41 -5.45
C ASN A 3 16.61 -12.57 -6.01
N LYS A 4 15.72 -11.69 -5.60
CA LYS A 4 14.31 -11.66 -6.01
C LYS A 4 13.92 -10.25 -6.42
N ASP A 5 12.93 -10.17 -7.31
CA ASP A 5 12.30 -8.89 -7.64
C ASP A 5 11.31 -8.55 -6.53
N VAL A 6 11.62 -7.53 -5.76
CA VAL A 6 10.81 -7.14 -4.61
C VAL A 6 10.36 -5.70 -4.72
N VAL A 7 9.28 -5.39 -4.01
CA VAL A 7 8.82 -4.04 -3.76
C VAL A 7 8.82 -3.82 -2.25
N THR A 8 8.95 -2.55 -1.84
CA THR A 8 8.84 -2.17 -0.45
C THR A 8 7.68 -1.19 -0.32
N ALA A 9 6.76 -1.47 0.60
CA ALA A 9 5.60 -0.64 0.86
C ALA A 9 5.60 -0.19 2.32
N TYR A 10 5.16 1.04 2.56
CA TYR A 10 5.14 1.65 3.90
C TYR A 10 3.70 2.02 4.24
N ILE A 11 3.18 1.49 5.34
CA ILE A 11 1.79 1.69 5.75
C ILE A 11 1.77 2.10 7.22
N ARG A 12 1.05 3.20 7.55
CA ARG A 12 0.89 3.62 8.93
C ARG A 12 -0.07 2.68 9.67
N PRO A 13 0.14 2.47 10.99
CA PRO A 13 -0.69 1.50 11.75
C PRO A 13 -2.17 1.83 11.75
N GLN A 14 -2.53 3.12 11.72
CA GLN A 14 -3.92 3.55 11.77
C GLN A 14 -4.65 3.47 10.43
N ARG A 15 -3.94 3.18 9.32
CA ARG A 15 -4.59 3.04 8.01
C ARG A 15 -5.40 1.76 7.95
N TYR A 16 -6.60 1.84 7.40
CA TYR A 16 -7.47 0.70 7.22
C TYR A 16 -6.85 -0.36 6.28
N THR A 17 -6.07 0.10 5.30
CA THR A 17 -5.32 -0.76 4.38
C THR A 17 -4.44 -1.77 5.12
N LYS A 18 -3.87 -1.40 6.28
CA LYS A 18 -3.02 -2.30 7.06
C LYS A 18 -3.75 -3.57 7.47
N GLU A 19 -5.02 -3.46 7.84
CA GLU A 19 -5.82 -4.62 8.25
C GLU A 19 -5.93 -5.65 7.12
N PHE A 20 -6.12 -5.17 5.88
CA PHE A 20 -6.19 -6.05 4.72
C PHE A 20 -4.83 -6.66 4.40
N VAL A 21 -3.76 -5.87 4.41
CA VAL A 21 -2.41 -6.36 4.13
C VAL A 21 -1.98 -7.40 5.16
N ASP A 22 -2.28 -7.18 6.43
CA ASP A 22 -1.91 -8.11 7.50
C ASP A 22 -2.72 -9.41 7.44
N SER A 23 -3.96 -9.37 6.95
CA SER A 23 -4.84 -10.53 6.91
C SER A 23 -4.59 -11.46 5.72
N GLN A 24 -3.81 -11.04 4.73
CA GLN A 24 -3.58 -11.78 3.49
C GLN A 24 -2.09 -11.99 3.25
N ASP A 25 -1.72 -13.10 2.59
CA ASP A 25 -0.34 -13.34 2.18
C ASP A 25 0.08 -12.46 1.01
N CYS A 26 -0.87 -12.14 0.14
CA CYS A 26 -0.65 -11.37 -1.07
C CYS A 26 -1.50 -10.10 -1.05
N PHE A 27 -0.99 -9.07 -1.72
CA PHE A 27 -1.75 -7.86 -1.99
C PHE A 27 -1.37 -7.30 -3.36
N SER A 28 -2.09 -6.29 -3.81
CA SER A 28 -1.81 -5.66 -5.10
C SER A 28 -1.29 -4.25 -4.93
N LEU A 29 -0.43 -3.84 -5.88
CA LEU A 29 -0.02 -2.46 -6.06
C LEU A 29 -0.55 -2.01 -7.41
N SER A 30 -1.38 -0.98 -7.40
CA SER A 30 -2.05 -0.47 -8.60
C SER A 30 -1.48 0.89 -8.99
N PHE A 31 -1.14 1.02 -10.26
CA PHE A 31 -0.62 2.26 -10.83
C PHE A 31 -1.61 2.76 -11.88
N PHE A 32 -1.91 4.04 -11.81
CA PHE A 32 -2.95 4.64 -12.65
C PHE A 32 -2.33 5.68 -13.57
N ASP A 33 -2.94 5.84 -14.74
CA ASP A 33 -2.63 6.92 -15.66
C ASP A 33 -3.76 7.95 -15.57
N GLY A 34 -3.50 9.10 -14.96
CA GLY A 34 -4.53 10.08 -14.60
C GLY A 34 -5.11 9.80 -13.21
N TYR A 35 -6.37 10.12 -13.01
CA TYR A 35 -7.11 9.86 -11.76
C TYR A 35 -6.52 10.55 -10.52
N LYS A 36 -5.89 11.72 -10.67
CA LYS A 36 -5.22 12.40 -9.55
C LYS A 36 -6.17 12.76 -8.41
N LYS A 37 -7.39 13.20 -8.73
CA LYS A 37 -8.39 13.56 -7.72
C LYS A 37 -8.83 12.34 -6.93
N GLU A 38 -9.09 11.24 -7.62
CA GLU A 38 -9.54 9.98 -7.06
C GLU A 38 -8.47 9.38 -6.13
N LEU A 39 -7.21 9.41 -6.58
CA LEU A 39 -6.09 8.93 -5.77
C LEU A 39 -5.86 9.79 -4.54
N SER A 40 -6.03 11.11 -4.66
CA SER A 40 -5.94 12.03 -3.53
C SER A 40 -7.02 11.73 -2.49
N LEU A 41 -8.26 11.49 -2.92
CA LEU A 41 -9.34 11.13 -2.02
C LEU A 41 -9.05 9.80 -1.31
N LEU A 42 -8.61 8.79 -2.05
CA LEU A 42 -8.26 7.48 -1.47
C LEU A 42 -7.11 7.58 -0.45
N GLY A 43 -6.21 8.55 -0.64
CA GLY A 43 -5.08 8.77 0.25
C GLY A 43 -5.36 9.62 1.48
N THR A 44 -6.47 10.38 1.49
CA THR A 44 -6.78 11.34 2.56
C THR A 44 -7.91 10.91 3.48
N VAL A 45 -8.79 10.03 3.03
CA VAL A 45 -9.97 9.58 3.79
C VAL A 45 -9.81 8.11 4.15
N SER A 46 -10.12 7.77 5.42
CA SER A 46 -10.07 6.38 5.87
C SER A 46 -11.27 5.59 5.32
N GLY A 47 -11.02 4.37 4.87
CA GLY A 47 -12.09 3.45 4.46
C GLY A 47 -13.02 3.05 5.59
N ARG A 48 -12.65 3.32 6.88
CA ARG A 48 -13.53 3.14 8.02
C ARG A 48 -14.59 4.24 8.10
N ASP A 49 -14.27 5.43 7.59
CA ASP A 49 -15.14 6.60 7.72
C ASP A 49 -16.14 6.70 6.58
N GLN A 50 -15.77 6.21 5.40
CA GLN A 50 -16.65 6.21 4.23
C GLN A 50 -16.19 5.16 3.21
N ASN A 51 -17.07 4.79 2.30
CA ASN A 51 -16.73 3.88 1.21
C ASN A 51 -16.00 4.65 0.11
N LYS A 52 -14.68 4.66 0.17
CA LYS A 52 -13.83 5.40 -0.77
C LYS A 52 -14.02 4.97 -2.22
N ILE A 53 -14.27 3.67 -2.45
CA ILE A 53 -14.36 3.11 -3.80
C ILE A 53 -15.60 3.63 -4.50
N GLU A 54 -16.72 3.68 -3.79
CA GLU A 54 -17.95 4.27 -4.34
C GLU A 54 -17.80 5.76 -4.62
N ASP A 55 -17.10 6.47 -3.71
CA ASP A 55 -16.91 7.92 -3.83
C ASP A 55 -16.08 8.31 -5.06
N VAL A 56 -15.17 7.46 -5.50
CA VAL A 56 -14.30 7.74 -6.66
C VAL A 56 -14.73 6.99 -7.92
N ASP A 57 -15.81 6.21 -7.86
CA ASP A 57 -16.33 5.43 -8.99
C ASP A 57 -15.31 4.45 -9.58
N PHE A 58 -14.44 3.91 -8.74
CA PHE A 58 -13.55 2.82 -9.12
C PHE A 58 -14.25 1.47 -8.96
N HIS A 59 -13.84 0.51 -9.78
CA HIS A 59 -14.42 -0.83 -9.80
C HIS A 59 -13.40 -1.86 -9.34
N ILE A 60 -13.79 -2.67 -8.35
CA ILE A 60 -12.95 -3.77 -7.87
C ILE A 60 -12.99 -4.91 -8.88
N THR A 61 -11.83 -5.46 -9.16
CA THR A 61 -11.68 -6.73 -9.88
C THR A 61 -10.67 -7.59 -9.16
N TYR A 62 -10.49 -8.82 -9.61
CA TYR A 62 -9.57 -9.76 -8.96
C TYR A 62 -8.60 -10.32 -9.99
N LEU A 63 -7.31 -10.24 -9.66
CA LEU A 63 -6.23 -10.86 -10.43
C LEU A 63 -5.50 -11.80 -9.48
N ASP A 64 -5.33 -13.06 -9.88
CA ASP A 64 -4.71 -14.10 -9.02
C ASP A 64 -5.43 -14.22 -7.66
N ASN A 65 -6.75 -14.00 -7.63
CA ASN A 65 -7.57 -13.97 -6.43
C ASN A 65 -7.23 -12.82 -5.45
N VAL A 66 -6.53 -11.81 -5.93
CA VAL A 66 -6.18 -10.61 -5.15
C VAL A 66 -7.00 -9.43 -5.66
N PRO A 67 -7.67 -8.67 -4.78
CA PRO A 67 -8.46 -7.52 -5.21
C PRO A 67 -7.57 -6.40 -5.75
N THR A 68 -8.01 -5.80 -6.83
CA THR A 68 -7.38 -4.64 -7.46
C THR A 68 -8.45 -3.79 -8.14
N PHE A 69 -8.05 -2.79 -8.92
CA PHE A 69 -8.99 -1.89 -9.59
C PHE A 69 -8.93 -2.08 -11.11
N GLN A 70 -10.12 -2.11 -11.75
CA GLN A 70 -10.21 -2.19 -13.21
C GLN A 70 -9.53 -1.01 -13.90
N GLU A 71 -9.52 0.15 -13.25
CA GLU A 71 -8.97 1.40 -13.79
C GLU A 71 -7.44 1.46 -13.74
N ALA A 72 -6.80 0.52 -13.08
CA ALA A 72 -5.35 0.50 -12.99
C ALA A 72 -4.71 0.19 -14.35
N LYS A 73 -3.71 0.98 -14.71
CA LYS A 73 -2.92 0.77 -15.93
C LYS A 73 -1.92 -0.38 -15.77
N LEU A 74 -1.37 -0.51 -14.58
CA LEU A 74 -0.37 -1.49 -14.22
C LEU A 74 -0.69 -2.03 -12.83
N VAL A 75 -0.63 -3.34 -12.65
CA VAL A 75 -0.86 -3.98 -11.36
C VAL A 75 0.24 -4.98 -11.08
N PHE A 76 0.86 -4.86 -9.92
CA PHE A 76 1.76 -5.88 -9.37
C PHE A 76 0.99 -6.69 -8.35
N ILE A 77 1.00 -8.01 -8.48
CA ILE A 77 0.56 -8.92 -7.43
C ILE A 77 1.81 -9.34 -6.67
N VAL A 78 1.82 -9.09 -5.37
CA VAL A 78 3.01 -9.28 -4.55
C VAL A 78 2.70 -10.15 -3.33
N GLU A 79 3.70 -10.94 -2.91
CA GLU A 79 3.60 -11.82 -1.75
C GLU A 79 4.52 -11.31 -0.65
N LYS A 80 3.98 -11.13 0.55
CA LYS A 80 4.75 -10.63 1.69
C LYS A 80 5.87 -11.61 2.06
N LEU A 81 7.07 -11.09 2.22
CA LEU A 81 8.24 -11.85 2.67
C LEU A 81 8.74 -11.37 4.04
N TYR A 82 8.58 -10.09 4.35
CA TYR A 82 9.14 -9.48 5.54
C TYR A 82 8.30 -8.29 5.96
N ALA A 83 8.14 -8.09 7.26
CA ALA A 83 7.48 -6.92 7.82
C ALA A 83 8.21 -6.46 9.07
N ASP A 84 8.45 -5.16 9.17
CA ASP A 84 9.07 -4.56 10.34
C ASP A 84 8.60 -3.13 10.49
N THR A 85 8.47 -2.68 11.74
CA THR A 85 8.12 -1.30 12.05
C THR A 85 9.39 -0.44 12.01
N ILE A 86 9.28 0.78 11.47
CA ILE A 86 10.37 1.75 11.54
C ILE A 86 10.66 2.04 13.01
N LYS A 87 11.93 1.96 13.40
CA LYS A 87 12.35 2.06 14.80
C LYS A 87 12.98 3.43 15.06
N PRO A 88 12.52 4.17 16.07
CA PRO A 88 13.06 5.50 16.36
C PRO A 88 14.54 5.50 16.66
N GLU A 89 15.04 4.44 17.30
CA GLU A 89 16.49 4.31 17.62
C GLU A 89 17.35 4.12 16.38
N CYS A 90 16.77 3.82 15.23
CA CYS A 90 17.52 3.62 14.00
C CYS A 90 17.63 4.89 13.15
N PHE A 91 16.98 6.00 13.53
CA PHE A 91 17.15 7.26 12.80
C PHE A 91 18.55 7.81 13.01
N ILE A 92 19.21 8.07 11.88
CA ILE A 92 20.48 8.82 11.88
C ILE A 92 20.18 10.31 11.99
N ASP A 93 19.14 10.78 11.29
CA ASP A 93 18.62 12.13 11.41
C ASP A 93 17.39 12.10 12.31
N HIS A 94 17.54 12.51 13.56
CA HIS A 94 16.47 12.46 14.56
C HIS A 94 15.35 13.49 14.30
N THR A 95 15.60 14.50 13.46
CA THR A 95 14.56 15.49 13.14
C THR A 95 13.41 14.84 12.37
N ILE A 96 13.64 13.76 11.64
CA ILE A 96 12.61 13.02 10.91
C ILE A 96 11.59 12.44 11.90
N ASP A 97 12.06 11.85 13.00
CA ASP A 97 11.19 11.29 14.03
C ASP A 97 10.27 12.38 14.60
N GLU A 98 10.83 13.52 14.97
CA GLU A 98 10.07 14.61 15.55
C GLU A 98 9.05 15.21 14.57
N GLN A 99 9.43 15.38 13.31
CA GLN A 99 8.58 16.02 12.30
C GLN A 99 7.52 15.09 11.74
N CYS A 100 7.86 13.83 11.52
CA CYS A 100 6.99 12.87 10.82
C CYS A 100 6.21 11.96 11.77
N TYR A 101 6.69 11.76 12.98
CA TYR A 101 6.07 10.84 13.93
C TYR A 101 5.85 11.46 15.32
N PRO A 102 5.17 12.62 15.40
CA PRO A 102 4.93 13.24 16.71
C PRO A 102 4.06 12.37 17.63
N GLN A 103 3.27 11.46 17.07
CA GLN A 103 2.41 10.54 17.83
C GLN A 103 2.98 9.12 17.90
N LYS A 104 4.21 8.93 17.45
CA LYS A 104 4.92 7.64 17.46
C LYS A 104 4.20 6.54 16.67
N ASP A 105 3.49 6.92 15.64
CA ASP A 105 2.73 6.04 14.75
C ASP A 105 3.59 5.64 13.54
N TYR A 106 4.69 4.97 13.81
CA TYR A 106 5.70 4.63 12.82
C TYR A 106 5.14 3.71 11.73
N HIS A 107 5.53 3.99 10.47
CA HIS A 107 5.16 3.14 9.35
C HIS A 107 5.67 1.72 9.56
N ILE A 108 4.87 0.75 9.13
CA ILE A 108 5.33 -0.61 8.96
C ILE A 108 5.86 -0.75 7.54
N MET A 109 7.05 -1.31 7.40
CA MET A 109 7.69 -1.59 6.12
C MET A 109 7.42 -3.04 5.76
N TYR A 110 6.83 -3.25 4.58
CA TYR A 110 6.62 -4.59 4.02
C TYR A 110 7.54 -4.76 2.83
N ILE A 111 8.30 -5.86 2.81
CA ILE A 111 9.06 -6.26 1.63
C ILE A 111 8.35 -7.45 1.03
N ALA A 112 7.97 -7.35 -0.23
CA ALA A 112 7.15 -8.35 -0.89
C ALA A 112 7.71 -8.70 -2.25
N LYS A 113 7.64 -9.99 -2.59
CA LYS A 113 8.10 -10.53 -3.87
C LYS A 113 7.04 -10.27 -4.94
N ILE A 114 7.46 -9.78 -6.10
CA ILE A 114 6.58 -9.63 -7.26
C ILE A 114 6.29 -11.01 -7.84
N LYS A 115 5.03 -11.43 -7.80
CA LYS A 115 4.58 -12.71 -8.35
C LYS A 115 4.09 -12.57 -9.78
N SER A 116 3.33 -11.52 -10.06
CA SER A 116 2.71 -11.29 -11.37
C SER A 116 2.65 -9.81 -11.67
N VAL A 117 2.73 -9.48 -12.95
CA VAL A 117 2.61 -8.11 -13.44
C VAL A 117 1.55 -8.12 -14.53
N TYR A 118 0.56 -7.25 -14.41
CA TYR A 118 -0.51 -7.09 -15.39
C TYR A 118 -0.50 -5.67 -15.94
N VAL A 119 -0.56 -5.55 -17.25
CA VAL A 119 -0.60 -4.27 -17.95
C VAL A 119 -1.89 -4.20 -18.74
N GLN A 120 -2.63 -3.11 -18.58
CA GLN A 120 -3.84 -2.85 -19.37
C GLN A 120 -3.47 -1.99 -20.58
N GLU A 121 -3.78 -2.48 -21.74
CA GLU A 121 -3.52 -1.77 -23.00
C GLU A 121 -4.63 -0.76 -23.33
#